data_50a43c3d5a30f59457f357f80c38dac0
#
_entry.id   50a43c3d5a30f59457f357f80c38dac0
#
_cell.length_a   1.000
_cell.length_b   1.000
_cell.length_c   1.000
_cell.angle_alpha   90.00
_cell.angle_beta   90.00
_cell.angle_gamma   90.00
#
_symmetry.space_group_name_H-M   'P 1'
#
loop_
_entity.id
_entity.type
_entity.pdbx_description
1 polymer ?
#
loop_
_entity_poly.entity_id
_entity_poly.type
_entity_poly.pdbx_seq_one_letter_code
_entity_poly.pdbx_strand_id
1 'polypeptide(L)'
;MDHFNKSHDITIFGAGHLSMYMGAGAVKARLIGPADFAGKKIRSMGPAENALLSALGANPQAMAFGDVPPALQTGVIDALLTSLGGFNATKEQAPYFTVAGLNGIVGDYYWFGGSNRWWNKLSQAQRDVFTDIMKNDFMPFQRAINYCNDKRTLDKFFTKDKNAPGIYVLSQAEAAVIKKAEKGATNAWIKTKVNDTGDNLVDQFTAEAEALVQANPAGSHALEKTDCSKYEKYFARYGKGTELFKAKQRK
;
A
#
# COMPACT_ATOMS: atom_id res chain seq x y z
N MET A 1 10.79 -3.02 17.37
CA MET A 1 11.96 -3.16 16.50
C MET A 1 12.94 -4.22 16.99
N ASP A 2 13.14 -4.37 18.29
CA ASP A 2 14.06 -5.37 18.86
C ASP A 2 13.72 -6.82 18.54
N HIS A 3 12.44 -7.13 18.40
CA HIS A 3 11.99 -8.47 18.01
C HIS A 3 12.48 -8.85 16.60
N PHE A 4 12.37 -7.94 15.62
CA PHE A 4 12.87 -8.18 14.25
C PHE A 4 14.40 -8.33 14.22
N ASN A 5 15.10 -7.51 14.99
CA ASN A 5 16.56 -7.60 15.07
C ASN A 5 17.04 -8.95 15.59
N LYS A 6 16.32 -9.51 16.57
CA LYS A 6 16.68 -10.78 17.21
C LYS A 6 16.25 -12.00 16.40
N SER A 7 15.08 -11.96 15.78
CA SER A 7 14.49 -13.14 15.12
C SER A 7 14.80 -13.26 13.63
N HIS A 8 15.15 -12.17 12.95
CA HIS A 8 15.32 -12.15 11.50
C HIS A 8 16.68 -11.63 11.02
N ASP A 9 17.62 -11.38 11.92
CA ASP A 9 18.96 -10.82 11.61
C ASP A 9 18.90 -9.52 10.77
N ILE A 10 17.91 -8.65 11.05
CA ILE A 10 17.65 -7.42 10.31
C ILE A 10 17.57 -6.24 11.26
N THR A 11 18.36 -5.18 10.99
CA THR A 11 18.18 -3.86 11.61
C THR A 11 17.19 -3.04 10.79
N ILE A 12 16.11 -2.57 11.42
CA ILE A 12 15.11 -1.70 10.80
C ILE A 12 15.50 -0.23 11.01
N PHE A 13 15.59 0.53 9.92
CA PHE A 13 15.97 1.95 9.91
C PHE A 13 14.78 2.89 9.82
N GLY A 14 13.66 2.42 9.30
CA GLY A 14 12.44 3.21 9.18
C GLY A 14 11.30 2.42 8.59
N ALA A 15 10.11 2.99 8.70
CA ALA A 15 8.88 2.46 8.11
C ALA A 15 8.16 3.56 7.33
N GLY A 16 7.52 3.19 6.24
CA GLY A 16 6.76 4.11 5.42
C GLY A 16 5.57 3.43 4.75
N HIS A 17 4.75 4.24 4.10
CA HIS A 17 3.68 3.76 3.24
C HIS A 17 4.15 3.77 1.79
N LEU A 18 3.82 2.74 1.02
CA LEU A 18 3.98 2.75 -0.42
C LEU A 18 2.98 3.71 -1.06
N SER A 19 1.78 3.76 -0.51
CA SER A 19 0.68 4.62 -0.93
C SER A 19 -0.22 4.93 0.26
N MET A 20 -0.79 6.13 0.29
CA MET A 20 -1.84 6.49 1.26
C MET A 20 -3.16 5.79 0.92
N TYR A 21 -3.33 5.40 -0.33
CA TYR A 21 -4.56 4.81 -0.84
C TYR A 21 -4.27 3.49 -1.53
N MET A 22 -4.54 2.42 -0.81
CA MET A 22 -4.58 1.08 -1.36
C MET A 22 -6.01 0.72 -1.73
N GLY A 23 -6.18 0.02 -2.84
CA GLY A 23 -7.51 -0.31 -3.32
C GLY A 23 -7.55 -1.49 -4.26
N ALA A 24 -8.70 -1.65 -4.88
CA ALA A 24 -8.99 -2.72 -5.84
C ALA A 24 -9.21 -2.14 -7.24
N GLY A 25 -8.39 -2.57 -8.19
CA GLY A 25 -8.56 -2.30 -9.63
C GLY A 25 -9.26 -3.47 -10.31
N ALA A 26 -10.23 -3.21 -11.16
CA ALA A 26 -11.01 -4.22 -11.86
C ALA A 26 -11.13 -3.95 -13.36
N VAL A 27 -11.25 -5.05 -14.14
CA VAL A 27 -11.30 -4.99 -15.61
C VAL A 27 -12.65 -4.51 -16.13
N LYS A 28 -13.77 -5.05 -15.60
CA LYS A 28 -15.11 -4.87 -16.17
C LYS A 28 -16.01 -3.95 -15.37
N ALA A 29 -15.95 -4.04 -14.05
CA ALA A 29 -16.82 -3.31 -13.16
C ALA A 29 -16.14 -3.10 -11.80
N ARG A 30 -16.53 -2.04 -11.12
CA ARG A 30 -15.98 -1.60 -9.86
C ARG A 30 -16.33 -2.58 -8.72
N LEU A 31 -15.40 -2.79 -7.80
CA LEU A 31 -15.61 -3.58 -6.60
C LEU A 31 -16.00 -2.64 -5.44
N ILE A 32 -17.28 -2.60 -5.08
CA ILE A 32 -17.82 -1.69 -4.06
C ILE A 32 -18.29 -2.45 -2.82
N GLY A 33 -18.89 -3.61 -3.02
CA GLY A 33 -19.42 -4.42 -1.94
C GLY A 33 -19.02 -5.89 -2.05
N PRO A 34 -19.26 -6.71 -1.01
CA PRO A 34 -18.84 -8.12 -0.98
C PRO A 34 -19.32 -8.93 -2.19
N ALA A 35 -20.52 -8.65 -2.70
CA ALA A 35 -21.07 -9.33 -3.88
C ALA A 35 -20.21 -9.10 -5.14
N ASP A 36 -19.54 -7.96 -5.25
CA ASP A 36 -18.70 -7.66 -6.40
C ASP A 36 -17.38 -8.45 -6.38
N PHE A 37 -16.94 -8.87 -5.19
CA PHE A 37 -15.74 -9.70 -5.00
C PHE A 37 -16.04 -11.19 -5.23
N ALA A 38 -17.26 -11.64 -4.96
CA ALA A 38 -17.64 -13.04 -4.98
C ALA A 38 -17.31 -13.73 -6.31
N GLY A 39 -16.56 -14.83 -6.25
CA GLY A 39 -16.14 -15.63 -7.41
C GLY A 39 -15.08 -15.00 -8.30
N LYS A 40 -14.64 -13.75 -8.06
CA LYS A 40 -13.61 -13.09 -8.86
C LYS A 40 -12.23 -13.62 -8.55
N LYS A 41 -11.41 -13.79 -9.59
CA LYS A 41 -9.99 -14.09 -9.48
C LYS A 41 -9.25 -12.76 -9.26
N ILE A 42 -8.80 -12.52 -8.04
CA ILE A 42 -8.22 -11.23 -7.65
C ILE A 42 -6.78 -11.40 -7.23
N ARG A 43 -5.88 -10.66 -7.89
CA ARG A 43 -4.47 -10.65 -7.48
C ARG A 43 -4.30 -10.04 -6.10
N SER A 44 -3.57 -10.75 -5.24
CA SER A 44 -3.09 -10.29 -3.94
C SER A 44 -1.58 -10.09 -3.95
N MET A 45 -1.07 -9.34 -2.98
CA MET A 45 0.37 -9.15 -2.76
C MET A 45 0.92 -10.19 -1.77
N GLY A 46 0.04 -10.81 -0.97
CA GLY A 46 0.48 -11.76 0.03
C GLY A 46 -0.63 -12.49 0.78
N PRO A 47 -0.23 -13.38 1.71
CA PRO A 47 -1.16 -14.28 2.38
C PRO A 47 -2.21 -13.59 3.28
N ALA A 48 -1.88 -12.45 3.91
CA ALA A 48 -2.84 -11.69 4.72
C ALA A 48 -4.00 -11.16 3.86
N GLU A 49 -3.69 -10.68 2.66
CA GLU A 49 -4.71 -10.25 1.69
C GLU A 49 -5.50 -11.42 1.12
N ASN A 50 -4.89 -12.61 1.01
CA ASN A 50 -5.65 -13.82 0.64
C ASN A 50 -6.76 -14.11 1.66
N ALA A 51 -6.50 -13.90 2.96
CA ALA A 51 -7.51 -14.07 3.99
C ALA A 51 -8.68 -13.07 3.82
N LEU A 52 -8.37 -11.80 3.56
CA LEU A 52 -9.35 -10.77 3.24
C LEU A 52 -10.20 -11.17 2.02
N LEU A 53 -9.55 -11.46 0.91
CA LEU A 53 -10.22 -11.78 -0.36
C LEU A 53 -11.10 -13.03 -0.24
N SER A 54 -10.60 -14.06 0.43
CA SER A 54 -11.37 -15.29 0.69
C SER A 54 -12.60 -15.02 1.55
N ALA A 55 -12.49 -14.18 2.58
CA ALA A 55 -13.62 -13.78 3.41
C ALA A 55 -14.69 -13.01 2.64
N LEU A 56 -14.30 -12.28 1.59
CA LEU A 56 -15.20 -11.60 0.65
C LEU A 56 -15.72 -12.53 -0.46
N GLY A 57 -15.39 -13.81 -0.43
CA GLY A 57 -15.82 -14.81 -1.41
C GLY A 57 -15.08 -14.77 -2.74
N ALA A 58 -13.95 -14.04 -2.81
CA ALA A 58 -13.09 -14.03 -3.99
C ALA A 58 -12.12 -15.22 -4.03
N ASN A 59 -11.50 -15.43 -5.19
CA ASN A 59 -10.45 -16.42 -5.42
C ASN A 59 -9.10 -15.68 -5.52
N PRO A 60 -8.32 -15.57 -4.43
CA PRO A 60 -7.06 -14.84 -4.43
C PRO A 60 -6.00 -15.54 -5.29
N GLN A 61 -5.24 -14.73 -6.03
CA GLN A 61 -4.15 -15.18 -6.91
C GLN A 61 -2.87 -14.44 -6.52
N ALA A 62 -1.96 -15.11 -5.84
CA ALA A 62 -0.66 -14.53 -5.51
C ALA A 62 0.25 -14.50 -6.76
N MET A 63 0.68 -13.31 -7.17
CA MET A 63 1.61 -13.17 -8.30
C MET A 63 2.45 -11.89 -8.18
N ALA A 64 3.63 -11.91 -8.80
CA ALA A 64 4.49 -10.74 -8.90
C ALA A 64 3.81 -9.63 -9.72
N PHE A 65 4.09 -8.36 -9.38
CA PHE A 65 3.42 -7.23 -10.05
C PHE A 65 3.73 -7.16 -11.56
N GLY A 66 4.93 -7.62 -11.98
CA GLY A 66 5.31 -7.65 -13.39
C GLY A 66 4.40 -8.54 -14.26
N ASP A 67 3.78 -9.57 -13.67
CA ASP A 67 2.90 -10.51 -14.35
C ASP A 67 1.43 -10.04 -14.40
N VAL A 68 1.10 -8.98 -13.66
CA VAL A 68 -0.29 -8.50 -13.51
C VAL A 68 -0.87 -7.94 -14.81
N PRO A 69 -0.20 -7.04 -15.55
CA PRO A 69 -0.79 -6.49 -16.77
C PRO A 69 -1.17 -7.56 -17.82
N PRO A 70 -0.31 -8.53 -18.17
CA PRO A 70 -0.70 -9.60 -19.08
C PRO A 70 -1.79 -10.52 -18.50
N ALA A 71 -1.79 -10.78 -17.19
CA ALA A 71 -2.81 -11.60 -16.54
C ALA A 71 -4.21 -10.93 -16.56
N LEU A 72 -4.30 -9.62 -16.40
CA LEU A 72 -5.52 -8.84 -16.58
C LEU A 72 -6.00 -8.87 -18.04
N GLN A 73 -5.07 -8.69 -18.99
CA GLN A 73 -5.39 -8.65 -20.41
C GLN A 73 -5.93 -9.98 -20.94
N THR A 74 -5.40 -11.09 -20.44
CA THR A 74 -5.79 -12.45 -20.86
C THR A 74 -6.92 -13.05 -20.03
N GLY A 75 -7.41 -12.35 -18.99
CA GLY A 75 -8.48 -12.83 -18.11
C GLY A 75 -8.04 -13.95 -17.15
N VAL A 76 -6.74 -14.11 -16.92
CA VAL A 76 -6.23 -14.97 -15.84
C VAL A 76 -6.67 -14.45 -14.49
N ILE A 77 -6.71 -13.12 -14.33
CA ILE A 77 -7.33 -12.43 -13.19
C ILE A 77 -8.37 -11.42 -13.65
N ASP A 78 -9.38 -11.17 -12.82
CA ASP A 78 -10.46 -10.21 -13.06
C ASP A 78 -10.15 -8.83 -12.45
N ALA A 79 -9.32 -8.83 -11.41
CA ALA A 79 -9.00 -7.63 -10.62
C ALA A 79 -7.66 -7.80 -9.86
N LEU A 80 -7.21 -6.71 -9.24
CA LEU A 80 -6.01 -6.71 -8.40
C LEU A 80 -6.18 -5.82 -7.18
N LEU A 81 -5.56 -6.19 -6.06
CA LEU A 81 -5.26 -5.26 -4.99
C LEU A 81 -3.93 -4.56 -5.28
N THR A 82 -3.90 -3.24 -5.16
CA THR A 82 -2.69 -2.44 -5.42
C THR A 82 -2.82 -1.01 -4.90
N SER A 83 -1.71 -0.28 -4.97
CA SER A 83 -1.62 1.15 -4.67
C SER A 83 -2.11 2.03 -5.83
N LEU A 84 -2.27 3.33 -5.60
CA LEU A 84 -2.51 4.30 -6.69
C LEU A 84 -1.36 4.33 -7.70
N GLY A 85 -0.12 4.10 -7.27
CA GLY A 85 1.00 3.92 -8.19
C GLY A 85 0.83 2.69 -9.09
N GLY A 86 0.34 1.59 -8.53
CA GLY A 86 0.01 0.38 -9.28
C GLY A 86 -1.17 0.59 -10.23
N PHE A 87 -2.21 1.33 -9.80
CA PHE A 87 -3.29 1.75 -10.69
C PHE A 87 -2.77 2.49 -11.93
N ASN A 88 -1.86 3.45 -11.75
CA ASN A 88 -1.25 4.15 -12.89
C ASN A 88 -0.60 3.21 -13.91
N ALA A 89 -0.03 2.10 -13.45
CA ALA A 89 0.62 1.12 -14.31
C ALA A 89 -0.37 0.15 -14.98
N THR A 90 -1.56 -0.05 -14.41
CA THR A 90 -2.54 -1.06 -14.86
C THR A 90 -3.88 -0.48 -15.33
N LYS A 91 -4.06 0.85 -15.32
CA LYS A 91 -5.33 1.52 -15.61
C LYS A 91 -5.91 1.23 -17.00
N GLU A 92 -5.07 0.87 -17.97
CA GLU A 92 -5.51 0.50 -19.31
C GLU A 92 -6.22 -0.87 -19.32
N GLN A 93 -5.81 -1.78 -18.44
CA GLN A 93 -6.38 -3.12 -18.29
C GLN A 93 -7.45 -3.19 -17.19
N ALA A 94 -7.27 -2.43 -16.11
CA ALA A 94 -8.16 -2.40 -14.94
C ALA A 94 -8.56 -0.95 -14.60
N PRO A 95 -9.43 -0.33 -15.43
CA PRO A 95 -9.74 1.09 -15.32
C PRO A 95 -10.64 1.46 -14.13
N TYR A 96 -11.31 0.49 -13.51
CA TYR A 96 -12.23 0.72 -12.40
C TYR A 96 -11.51 0.54 -11.07
N PHE A 97 -11.03 1.62 -10.46
CA PHE A 97 -10.30 1.57 -9.21
C PHE A 97 -11.14 2.06 -8.03
N THR A 98 -11.18 1.29 -6.97
CA THR A 98 -11.94 1.59 -5.75
C THR A 98 -11.01 1.70 -4.56
N VAL A 99 -11.10 2.79 -3.80
CA VAL A 99 -10.38 3.00 -2.53
C VAL A 99 -11.35 3.29 -1.40
N ALA A 100 -11.01 2.93 -0.18
CA ALA A 100 -11.85 3.14 1.00
C ALA A 100 -11.45 4.41 1.81
N GLY A 101 -10.90 5.41 1.12
CA GLY A 101 -10.39 6.62 1.76
C GLY A 101 -9.17 6.32 2.65
N LEU A 102 -8.99 7.09 3.71
CA LEU A 102 -7.84 6.93 4.63
C LEU A 102 -7.81 5.58 5.36
N ASN A 103 -8.95 4.91 5.47
CA ASN A 103 -9.02 3.60 6.13
C ASN A 103 -8.63 2.42 5.25
N GLY A 104 -8.46 2.66 3.93
CA GLY A 104 -8.05 1.65 2.95
C GLY A 104 -8.91 0.38 2.93
N ILE A 105 -8.94 -0.33 1.82
CA ILE A 105 -9.38 -1.74 1.79
C ILE A 105 -8.24 -2.60 2.35
N VAL A 106 -7.01 -2.18 2.10
CA VAL A 106 -5.74 -2.79 2.55
C VAL A 106 -4.79 -1.69 2.96
N GLY A 107 -4.01 -1.91 4.01
CA GLY A 107 -2.85 -1.08 4.34
C GLY A 107 -1.58 -1.67 3.72
N ASP A 108 -0.65 -0.83 3.29
CA ASP A 108 0.65 -1.26 2.81
C ASP A 108 1.76 -0.48 3.51
N TYR A 109 2.54 -1.20 4.30
CA TYR A 109 3.70 -0.68 4.97
C TYR A 109 4.94 -1.37 4.42
N TYR A 110 5.99 -0.62 4.20
CA TYR A 110 7.30 -1.17 3.92
C TYR A 110 8.31 -0.72 4.95
N TRP A 111 9.31 -1.55 5.14
CA TRP A 111 10.38 -1.34 6.11
C TRP A 111 11.68 -1.10 5.36
N PHE A 112 12.42 -0.11 5.80
CA PHE A 112 13.80 0.07 5.38
C PHE A 112 14.68 -0.63 6.40
N GLY A 113 15.42 -1.61 5.95
CA GLY A 113 16.28 -2.41 6.81
C GLY A 113 17.50 -2.91 6.08
N GLY A 114 18.49 -3.34 6.85
CA GLY A 114 19.68 -4.01 6.38
C GLY A 114 20.04 -5.19 7.28
N SER A 115 20.86 -6.11 6.78
CA SER A 115 21.31 -7.22 7.62
C SER A 115 22.13 -6.71 8.81
N ASN A 116 21.97 -7.33 9.97
CA ASN A 116 22.77 -7.03 11.16
C ASN A 116 24.26 -7.20 10.85
N ARG A 117 24.61 -8.18 10.03
CA ARG A 117 25.99 -8.40 9.58
C ARG A 117 26.58 -7.18 8.88
N TRP A 118 25.82 -6.51 8.01
CA TRP A 118 26.27 -5.27 7.36
C TRP A 118 26.31 -4.11 8.37
N TRP A 119 25.24 -3.93 9.14
CA TRP A 119 25.11 -2.86 10.12
C TRP A 119 26.24 -2.89 11.16
N ASN A 120 26.59 -4.08 11.63
CA ASN A 120 27.62 -4.26 12.63
C ASN A 120 29.06 -4.02 12.13
N LYS A 121 29.28 -3.97 10.80
CA LYS A 121 30.56 -3.58 10.21
C LYS A 121 30.79 -2.07 10.19
N LEU A 122 29.73 -1.26 10.35
CA LEU A 122 29.83 0.18 10.39
C LEU A 122 30.40 0.64 11.73
N SER A 123 31.25 1.66 11.73
CA SER A 123 31.64 2.35 12.94
C SER A 123 30.45 3.09 13.57
N GLN A 124 30.53 3.45 14.84
CA GLN A 124 29.47 4.20 15.50
C GLN A 124 29.17 5.51 14.77
N ALA A 125 30.20 6.27 14.39
CA ALA A 125 30.03 7.51 13.62
C ALA A 125 29.28 7.31 12.29
N GLN A 126 29.55 6.21 11.57
CA GLN A 126 28.82 5.89 10.35
C GLN A 126 27.35 5.53 10.62
N ARG A 127 27.07 4.78 11.69
CA ARG A 127 25.68 4.47 12.10
C ARG A 127 24.92 5.72 12.50
N ASP A 128 25.56 6.65 13.21
CA ASP A 128 24.94 7.91 13.64
C ASP A 128 24.55 8.77 12.43
N VAL A 129 25.47 8.96 11.47
CA VAL A 129 25.20 9.68 10.21
C VAL A 129 24.09 9.00 9.41
N PHE A 130 24.14 7.67 9.27
CA PHE A 130 23.11 6.93 8.55
C PHE A 130 21.73 7.10 9.20
N THR A 131 21.67 6.96 10.52
CA THR A 131 20.42 7.10 11.30
C THR A 131 19.86 8.51 11.19
N ASP A 132 20.71 9.52 11.25
CA ASP A 132 20.33 10.93 11.10
C ASP A 132 19.71 11.19 9.72
N ILE A 133 20.40 10.79 8.65
CA ILE A 133 19.89 10.92 7.27
C ILE A 133 18.56 10.17 7.09
N MET A 134 18.46 8.94 7.59
CA MET A 134 17.22 8.18 7.50
C MET A 134 16.07 8.88 8.20
N LYS A 135 16.28 9.37 9.41
CA LYS A 135 15.25 9.99 10.25
C LYS A 135 14.84 11.37 9.76
N ASN A 136 15.83 12.23 9.44
CA ASN A 136 15.62 13.66 9.24
C ASN A 136 15.47 14.07 7.76
N ASP A 137 16.03 13.28 6.83
CA ASP A 137 16.00 13.58 5.39
C ASP A 137 15.17 12.56 4.60
N PHE A 138 15.59 11.29 4.62
CA PHE A 138 15.03 10.29 3.72
C PHE A 138 13.57 9.95 4.03
N MET A 139 13.24 9.64 5.29
CA MET A 139 11.87 9.25 5.64
C MET A 139 10.85 10.37 5.48
N PRO A 140 11.12 11.62 5.88
CA PRO A 140 10.23 12.74 5.58
C PRO A 140 10.03 12.96 4.08
N PHE A 141 11.11 12.91 3.30
CA PHE A 141 11.05 13.02 1.83
C PHE A 141 10.21 11.90 1.22
N GLN A 142 10.43 10.66 1.62
CA GLN A 142 9.73 9.49 1.11
C GLN A 142 8.21 9.56 1.37
N ARG A 143 7.82 9.98 2.58
CA ARG A 143 6.42 10.17 2.94
C ARG A 143 5.77 11.27 2.09
N ALA A 144 6.43 12.39 1.96
CA ALA A 144 5.93 13.53 1.21
C ALA A 144 5.79 13.22 -0.29
N ILE A 145 6.79 12.56 -0.91
CA ILE A 145 6.73 12.24 -2.34
C ILE A 145 5.67 11.19 -2.65
N ASN A 146 5.48 10.20 -1.78
CA ASN A 146 4.42 9.21 -1.95
C ASN A 146 3.04 9.87 -1.83
N TYR A 147 2.82 10.70 -0.82
CA TYR A 147 1.59 11.47 -0.68
C TYR A 147 1.30 12.32 -1.92
N CYS A 148 2.29 13.06 -2.42
CA CYS A 148 2.11 13.93 -3.59
C CYS A 148 1.85 13.13 -4.88
N ASN A 149 2.46 11.95 -5.03
CA ASN A 149 2.16 11.06 -6.15
C ASN A 149 0.71 10.56 -6.10
N ASP A 150 0.26 10.16 -4.91
CA ASP A 150 -1.12 9.70 -4.71
C ASP A 150 -2.13 10.82 -4.96
N LYS A 151 -1.88 12.00 -4.38
CA LYS A 151 -2.73 13.17 -4.60
C LYS A 151 -2.85 13.51 -6.08
N ARG A 152 -1.75 13.58 -6.79
CA ARG A 152 -1.72 13.84 -8.23
C ARG A 152 -2.50 12.80 -9.03
N THR A 153 -2.37 11.52 -8.66
CA THR A 153 -3.08 10.42 -9.32
C THR A 153 -4.56 10.50 -9.04
N LEU A 154 -4.94 10.74 -7.79
CA LEU A 154 -6.33 10.90 -7.38
C LEU A 154 -6.97 12.10 -8.08
N ASP A 155 -6.36 13.28 -8.03
CA ASP A 155 -6.87 14.49 -8.67
C ASP A 155 -7.12 14.31 -10.18
N LYS A 156 -6.26 13.52 -10.84
CA LYS A 156 -6.36 13.28 -12.29
C LYS A 156 -7.47 12.29 -12.68
N PHE A 157 -7.70 11.26 -11.86
CA PHE A 157 -8.55 10.14 -12.24
C PHE A 157 -9.78 9.96 -11.34
N PHE A 158 -10.02 10.91 -10.42
CA PHE A 158 -11.18 10.85 -9.53
C PHE A 158 -12.50 10.89 -10.30
N THR A 159 -13.44 10.05 -9.89
CA THR A 159 -14.82 10.07 -10.39
C THR A 159 -15.82 9.88 -9.24
N LYS A 160 -16.96 10.55 -9.35
CA LYS A 160 -18.13 10.33 -8.49
C LYS A 160 -19.09 9.29 -9.06
N ASP A 161 -18.93 8.95 -10.35
CA ASP A 161 -19.78 7.95 -11.01
C ASP A 161 -19.22 6.55 -10.76
N LYS A 162 -20.02 5.72 -10.11
CA LYS A 162 -19.70 4.32 -9.79
C LYS A 162 -19.47 3.47 -11.05
N ASN A 163 -20.07 3.85 -12.17
CA ASN A 163 -20.02 3.09 -13.42
C ASN A 163 -18.93 3.61 -14.38
N ALA A 164 -18.37 4.78 -14.12
CA ALA A 164 -17.32 5.35 -14.96
C ALA A 164 -15.93 4.80 -14.60
N PRO A 165 -15.03 4.64 -15.58
CA PRO A 165 -13.61 4.41 -15.33
C PRO A 165 -13.00 5.51 -14.44
N GLY A 166 -11.95 5.17 -13.70
CA GLY A 166 -11.25 6.08 -12.81
C GLY A 166 -11.25 5.61 -11.36
N ILE A 167 -10.90 6.52 -10.45
CA ILE A 167 -10.77 6.26 -9.02
C ILE A 167 -12.04 6.70 -8.30
N TYR A 168 -12.72 5.76 -7.70
CA TYR A 168 -13.89 6.00 -6.86
C TYR A 168 -13.50 5.81 -5.39
N VAL A 169 -13.83 6.79 -4.56
CA VAL A 169 -13.60 6.73 -3.12
C VAL A 169 -14.90 6.29 -2.45
N LEU A 170 -14.86 5.14 -1.77
CA LEU A 170 -15.99 4.61 -1.02
C LEU A 170 -16.40 5.61 0.08
N SER A 171 -17.69 5.78 0.25
CA SER A 171 -18.24 6.41 1.46
C SER A 171 -17.91 5.57 2.70
N GLN A 172 -18.01 6.17 3.89
CA GLN A 172 -17.83 5.42 5.14
C GLN A 172 -18.81 4.25 5.27
N ALA A 173 -20.05 4.43 4.81
CA ALA A 173 -21.06 3.38 4.83
C ALA A 173 -20.69 2.20 3.92
N GLU A 174 -20.20 2.46 2.71
CA GLU A 174 -19.75 1.42 1.77
C GLU A 174 -18.52 0.68 2.30
N ALA A 175 -17.54 1.40 2.83
CA ALA A 175 -16.35 0.80 3.46
C ALA A 175 -16.70 -0.07 4.67
N ALA A 176 -17.66 0.36 5.49
CA ALA A 176 -18.14 -0.40 6.65
C ALA A 176 -18.77 -1.74 6.24
N VAL A 177 -19.44 -1.82 5.09
CA VAL A 177 -20.00 -3.08 4.56
C VAL A 177 -18.89 -4.08 4.25
N ILE A 178 -17.80 -3.65 3.61
CA ILE A 178 -16.63 -4.50 3.32
C ILE A 178 -15.99 -4.96 4.63
N LYS A 179 -15.72 -4.03 5.56
CA LYS A 179 -15.13 -4.34 6.87
C LYS A 179 -15.96 -5.36 7.66
N LYS A 180 -17.29 -5.21 7.63
CA LYS A 180 -18.19 -6.15 8.29
C LYS A 180 -18.15 -7.54 7.64
N ALA A 181 -18.08 -7.62 6.31
CA ALA A 181 -18.05 -8.89 5.58
C ALA A 181 -16.71 -9.63 5.75
N GLU A 182 -15.61 -8.90 5.90
CA GLU A 182 -14.27 -9.44 6.16
C GLU A 182 -14.18 -10.15 7.53
N LYS A 183 -15.01 -9.78 8.50
CA LYS A 183 -15.16 -10.44 9.82
C LYS A 183 -13.87 -10.64 10.60
N GLY A 184 -12.90 -9.77 10.41
CA GLY A 184 -11.60 -9.88 11.08
C GLY A 184 -10.71 -11.01 10.57
N ALA A 185 -10.99 -11.56 9.37
CA ALA A 185 -10.24 -12.69 8.82
C ALA A 185 -8.75 -12.41 8.65
N THR A 186 -8.40 -11.17 8.27
CA THR A 186 -6.99 -10.73 8.16
C THR A 186 -6.30 -10.78 9.52
N ASN A 187 -6.88 -10.18 10.55
CA ASN A 187 -6.31 -10.20 11.91
C ASN A 187 -6.23 -11.62 12.46
N ALA A 188 -7.26 -12.44 12.27
CA ALA A 188 -7.25 -13.84 12.66
C ALA A 188 -6.11 -14.61 11.99
N TRP A 189 -5.89 -14.40 10.70
CA TRP A 189 -4.78 -15.02 9.98
C TRP A 189 -3.43 -14.54 10.51
N ILE A 190 -3.24 -13.22 10.71
CA ILE A 190 -1.99 -12.66 11.25
C ILE A 190 -1.68 -13.28 12.63
N LYS A 191 -2.66 -13.35 13.54
CA LYS A 191 -2.49 -13.99 14.87
C LYS A 191 -1.95 -15.42 14.78
N THR A 192 -2.32 -16.19 13.75
CA THR A 192 -1.78 -17.54 13.54
C THR A 192 -0.30 -17.56 13.11
N LYS A 193 0.25 -16.44 12.63
CA LYS A 193 1.60 -16.36 12.03
C LYS A 193 2.61 -15.64 12.89
N VAL A 194 2.19 -14.67 13.68
CA VAL A 194 3.11 -13.89 14.53
C VAL A 194 3.54 -14.61 15.79
N ASN A 195 3.11 -15.87 16.00
CA ASN A 195 3.42 -16.65 17.20
C ASN A 195 3.28 -15.78 18.45
N ASP A 196 2.08 -15.20 18.60
CA ASP A 196 1.78 -14.21 19.63
C ASP A 196 1.80 -14.90 21.00
N THR A 197 3.00 -15.01 21.56
CA THR A 197 3.32 -15.76 22.79
C THR A 197 2.81 -15.06 24.06
N GLY A 198 1.58 -14.54 24.00
CA GLY A 198 0.90 -13.92 25.13
C GLY A 198 0.95 -12.39 25.16
N ASP A 199 1.68 -11.75 24.26
CA ASP A 199 1.82 -10.29 24.24
C ASP A 199 0.67 -9.57 23.53
N ASN A 200 -0.26 -10.31 22.89
CA ASN A 200 -1.41 -9.76 22.15
C ASN A 200 -1.02 -8.65 21.16
N LEU A 201 0.11 -8.80 20.47
CA LEU A 201 0.69 -7.76 19.61
C LEU A 201 -0.26 -7.25 18.54
N VAL A 202 -1.09 -8.13 17.96
CA VAL A 202 -2.08 -7.73 16.93
C VAL A 202 -3.16 -6.85 17.52
N ASP A 203 -3.64 -7.18 18.73
CA ASP A 203 -4.67 -6.39 19.40
C ASP A 203 -4.12 -5.06 19.90
N GLN A 204 -2.89 -5.03 20.45
CA GLN A 204 -2.21 -3.79 20.82
C GLN A 204 -2.00 -2.88 19.60
N PHE A 205 -1.47 -3.42 18.50
CA PHE A 205 -1.29 -2.66 17.26
C PHE A 205 -2.62 -2.10 16.73
N THR A 206 -3.68 -2.92 16.78
CA THR A 206 -5.01 -2.49 16.31
C THR A 206 -5.56 -1.35 17.18
N ALA A 207 -5.44 -1.48 18.50
CA ALA A 207 -5.90 -0.45 19.44
C ALA A 207 -5.11 0.86 19.29
N GLU A 208 -3.78 0.79 19.14
CA GLU A 208 -2.94 1.96 18.89
C GLU A 208 -3.26 2.63 17.55
N ALA A 209 -3.47 1.84 16.49
CA ALA A 209 -3.86 2.36 15.18
C ALA A 209 -5.23 3.07 15.23
N GLU A 210 -6.21 2.49 15.91
CA GLU A 210 -7.53 3.11 16.09
C GLU A 210 -7.44 4.40 16.92
N ALA A 211 -6.65 4.42 17.98
CA ALA A 211 -6.41 5.63 18.77
C ALA A 211 -5.75 6.75 17.94
N LEU A 212 -4.78 6.40 17.10
CA LEU A 212 -4.12 7.34 16.19
C LEU A 212 -5.11 7.91 15.15
N VAL A 213 -6.00 7.08 14.60
CA VAL A 213 -7.03 7.55 13.65
C VAL A 213 -8.00 8.52 14.34
N GLN A 214 -8.41 8.25 15.57
CA GLN A 214 -9.27 9.14 16.36
C GLN A 214 -8.57 10.45 16.70
N ALA A 215 -7.30 10.42 17.07
CA ALA A 215 -6.50 11.60 17.40
C ALA A 215 -6.14 12.46 16.18
N ASN A 216 -6.22 11.90 14.97
CA ASN A 216 -5.87 12.58 13.72
C ASN A 216 -7.03 12.51 12.71
N PRO A 217 -8.09 13.29 12.93
CA PRO A 217 -9.23 13.31 12.01
C PRO A 217 -8.80 13.79 10.62
N ALA A 218 -9.59 13.43 9.61
CA ALA A 218 -9.34 13.84 8.23
C ALA A 218 -9.16 15.37 8.11
N GLY A 219 -8.16 15.81 7.35
CA GLY A 219 -7.80 17.23 7.22
C GLY A 219 -6.80 17.74 8.27
N SER A 220 -6.49 16.98 9.31
CA SER A 220 -5.56 17.40 10.36
C SER A 220 -4.12 16.93 10.16
N HIS A 221 -3.91 15.94 9.29
CA HIS A 221 -2.60 15.30 9.13
C HIS A 221 -1.58 16.23 8.49
N ALA A 222 -0.35 16.25 9.02
CA ALA A 222 0.72 17.13 8.53
C ALA A 222 1.03 16.92 7.04
N LEU A 223 0.90 15.69 6.51
CA LEU A 223 1.10 15.38 5.10
C LEU A 223 0.10 16.09 4.18
N GLU A 224 -1.15 16.31 4.63
CA GLU A 224 -2.17 17.00 3.84
C GLU A 224 -1.83 18.46 3.57
N LYS A 225 -0.94 19.05 4.40
CA LYS A 225 -0.40 20.40 4.24
C LYS A 225 0.85 20.45 3.37
N THR A 226 1.28 19.32 2.81
CA THR A 226 2.49 19.24 1.99
C THR A 226 2.32 20.04 0.71
N ASP A 227 3.24 20.96 0.46
CA ASP A 227 3.34 21.67 -0.81
C ASP A 227 3.93 20.73 -1.88
N CYS A 228 3.06 20.10 -2.64
CA CYS A 228 3.44 19.13 -3.65
C CYS A 228 4.18 19.73 -4.85
N SER A 229 4.12 21.04 -5.07
CA SER A 229 4.86 21.70 -6.16
C SER A 229 6.38 21.48 -6.05
N LYS A 230 6.89 21.36 -4.84
CA LYS A 230 8.31 21.08 -4.56
C LYS A 230 8.77 19.71 -5.07
N TYR A 231 7.84 18.78 -5.27
CA TYR A 231 8.12 17.39 -5.65
C TYR A 231 7.90 17.11 -7.13
N GLU A 232 7.25 18.00 -7.90
CA GLU A 232 6.96 17.81 -9.33
C GLU A 232 8.21 17.46 -10.16
N LYS A 233 9.35 18.09 -9.88
CA LYS A 233 10.64 17.81 -10.54
C LYS A 233 11.09 16.34 -10.40
N TYR A 234 10.68 15.65 -9.34
CA TYR A 234 11.03 14.25 -9.13
C TYR A 234 10.15 13.31 -9.96
N PHE A 235 8.88 13.65 -10.15
CA PHE A 235 7.98 12.86 -11.00
C PHE A 235 8.38 12.95 -12.48
N ALA A 236 8.76 14.12 -12.96
CA ALA A 236 9.29 14.30 -14.32
C ALA A 236 10.57 13.48 -14.56
N ARG A 237 11.38 13.28 -13.52
CA ARG A 237 12.68 12.58 -13.60
C ARG A 237 12.59 11.09 -13.84
N TYR A 238 11.46 10.46 -13.52
CA TYR A 238 11.22 9.01 -13.63
C TYR A 238 10.28 8.63 -14.79
N GLY A 239 9.81 9.60 -15.56
CA GLY A 239 8.96 9.36 -16.73
C GLY A 239 9.72 8.71 -17.89
N LYS A 240 8.98 8.07 -18.82
CA LYS A 240 9.56 7.56 -20.07
C LYS A 240 10.26 8.71 -20.80
N GLY A 241 11.52 8.52 -21.17
CA GLY A 241 12.32 9.51 -21.88
C GLY A 241 13.29 10.32 -21.00
N THR A 242 13.31 10.10 -19.69
CA THR A 242 14.34 10.71 -18.82
C THR A 242 15.71 10.06 -19.03
N GLU A 243 16.79 10.82 -18.77
CA GLU A 243 18.17 10.32 -18.94
C GLU A 243 18.45 9.06 -18.09
N LEU A 244 17.84 8.94 -16.92
CA LEU A 244 17.93 7.74 -16.07
C LEU A 244 17.28 6.50 -16.72
N PHE A 245 16.14 6.68 -17.39
CA PHE A 245 15.46 5.61 -18.10
C PHE A 245 16.26 5.18 -19.34
N LYS A 246 16.80 6.16 -20.07
CA LYS A 246 17.69 5.92 -21.24
C LYS A 246 18.98 5.20 -20.83
N ALA A 247 19.56 5.56 -19.69
CA ALA A 247 20.80 4.94 -19.20
C ALA A 247 20.60 3.47 -18.81
N LYS A 248 19.43 3.08 -18.28
CA LYS A 248 19.11 1.68 -17.94
C LYS A 248 18.82 0.80 -19.16
N GLN A 249 18.42 1.37 -20.29
CA GLN A 249 18.18 0.61 -21.52
C GLN A 249 19.48 0.34 -22.32
N ARG A 250 20.60 0.98 -21.97
CA ARG A 250 21.89 0.82 -22.63
C ARG A 250 22.80 -0.25 -21.98
N LYS A 251 22.31 -0.97 -20.99
CA LYS A 251 22.95 -2.13 -20.36
C LYS A 251 22.15 -3.39 -20.63
#